data_1bf4b4ca9970f4ffe5b4a52ea7352170
#
_entry.id   1bf4b4ca9970f4ffe5b4a52ea7352170
#
_cell.length_a   1.000
_cell.length_b   1.000
_cell.length_c   1.000
_cell.angle_alpha   90.00
_cell.angle_beta   90.00
_cell.angle_gamma   90.00
#
_symmetry.space_group_name_H-M   'P 1'
#
loop_
_entity.id
_entity.type
_entity.pdbx_description
1 polymer ?
#
loop_
_entity_poly.entity_id
_entity_poly.type
_entity_poly.pdbx_seq_one_letter_code
_entity_poly.pdbx_strand_id
1 'polypeptide(L)'
;ALYNEADIDVTINDSSYVKLVEMWNSHYAYASWGGLFCQGIVDVTDVANVKVRFSASVQANAAGQVTSADTDINTTYVTFMRLADT
;
A
#
# COMPACT_ATOMS: atom_id res chain seq x y z
N ALA A 1 -19.54 -0.62 8.92
CA ALA A 1 -19.02 0.01 7.69
C ALA A 1 -17.95 -0.88 7.06
N LEU A 2 -17.88 -0.86 5.75
CA LEU A 2 -16.85 -1.56 5.00
C LEU A 2 -15.61 -0.67 4.90
N TYR A 3 -14.44 -1.27 4.84
CA TYR A 3 -13.20 -0.50 4.70
C TYR A 3 -12.18 -1.25 3.87
N ASN A 4 -11.23 -0.48 3.35
CA ASN A 4 -10.01 -1.01 2.77
C ASN A 4 -8.81 -0.22 3.30
N GLU A 5 -7.64 -0.81 3.16
CA GLU A 5 -6.42 -0.33 3.78
C GLU A 5 -5.27 -0.48 2.79
N ALA A 6 -4.36 0.48 2.79
CA ALA A 6 -3.11 0.39 2.06
C ALA A 6 -1.95 0.74 2.98
N ASP A 7 -0.88 -0.02 2.92
CA ASP A 7 0.29 0.13 3.77
C ASP A 7 1.57 0.16 2.97
N ILE A 8 2.54 0.91 3.49
CA ILE A 8 3.93 0.79 3.07
C ILE A 8 4.72 0.39 4.30
N ASP A 9 5.40 -0.74 4.23
CA ASP A 9 6.27 -1.23 5.29
C ASP A 9 7.72 -1.10 4.85
N VAL A 10 8.61 -0.91 5.81
CA VAL A 10 10.04 -0.78 5.56
C VAL A 10 10.83 -1.70 6.47
N THR A 11 11.89 -2.28 5.94
CA THR A 11 12.91 -2.98 6.73
C THR A 11 14.26 -2.31 6.53
N ILE A 12 15.06 -2.28 7.58
CA ILE A 12 16.44 -1.79 7.51
C ILE A 12 17.46 -2.91 7.70
N ASN A 13 17.01 -4.13 7.93
CA ASN A 13 17.87 -5.28 8.20
C ASN A 13 17.54 -6.49 7.32
N ASP A 14 16.73 -6.30 6.28
CA ASP A 14 16.27 -7.35 5.36
C ASP A 14 15.50 -8.48 6.05
N SER A 15 14.93 -8.23 7.21
CA SER A 15 14.29 -9.27 8.01
C SER A 15 12.99 -8.79 8.64
N SER A 16 13.06 -7.78 9.48
CA SER A 16 11.90 -7.29 10.23
C SER A 16 11.33 -6.05 9.55
N TYR A 17 10.04 -6.06 9.28
CA TYR A 17 9.33 -4.93 8.68
C TYR A 17 8.52 -4.19 9.71
N VAL A 18 8.52 -2.87 9.61
CA VAL A 18 7.66 -1.99 10.39
C VAL A 18 6.84 -1.13 9.44
N LYS A 19 5.67 -0.71 9.87
CA LYS A 19 4.83 0.17 9.06
C LYS A 19 5.45 1.55 8.97
N LEU A 20 5.62 2.04 7.75
CA LEU A 20 6.04 3.41 7.48
C LEU A 20 4.82 4.31 7.39
N VAL A 21 3.81 3.88 6.66
CA VAL A 21 2.56 4.62 6.49
C VAL A 21 1.41 3.65 6.29
N GLU A 22 0.25 4.05 6.79
CA GLU A 22 -0.98 3.29 6.69
C GLU A 22 -2.13 4.24 6.40
N MET A 23 -2.96 3.90 5.43
CA MET A 23 -4.13 4.69 5.07
C MET A 23 -5.35 3.80 5.01
N TRP A 24 -6.46 4.34 5.49
CA TRP A 24 -7.74 3.66 5.54
C TRP A 24 -8.76 4.43 4.74
N ASN A 25 -9.67 3.70 4.12
CA ASN A 25 -10.84 4.27 3.47
C ASN A 25 -12.05 3.42 3.82
N SER A 26 -13.14 4.06 4.23
CA SER A 26 -14.38 3.37 4.50
C SER A 26 -15.39 3.64 3.39
N HIS A 27 -16.25 2.67 3.10
CA HIS A 27 -17.32 2.83 2.13
C HIS A 27 -18.57 2.15 2.64
N TYR A 28 -19.70 2.57 2.08
CA TYR A 28 -20.99 2.34 2.71
C TYR A 28 -21.63 0.99 2.36
N ALA A 29 -21.47 0.52 1.13
CA ALA A 29 -22.18 -0.64 0.63
C ALA A 29 -21.32 -1.47 -0.30
N TYR A 30 -21.75 -2.70 -0.56
CA TYR A 30 -21.03 -3.63 -1.42
C TYR A 30 -20.77 -3.11 -2.82
N ALA A 31 -21.72 -2.34 -3.36
CA ALA A 31 -21.61 -1.83 -4.73
C ALA A 31 -20.83 -0.52 -4.82
N SER A 32 -20.27 -0.05 -3.72
CA SER A 32 -19.53 1.20 -3.71
C SER A 32 -18.05 0.98 -3.99
N TRP A 33 -17.40 2.02 -4.51
CA TRP A 33 -15.99 2.03 -4.82
C TRP A 33 -15.28 2.98 -3.87
N GLY A 34 -14.13 2.56 -3.36
CA GLY A 34 -13.31 3.40 -2.52
C GLY A 34 -11.92 3.50 -3.10
N GLY A 35 -11.35 4.70 -3.12
CA GLY A 35 -9.98 4.93 -3.52
C GLY A 35 -9.08 5.14 -2.32
N LEU A 36 -7.81 4.73 -2.44
CA LEU A 36 -6.80 4.94 -1.42
C LEU A 36 -5.54 5.48 -2.05
N PHE A 37 -4.92 6.39 -1.33
CA PHE A 37 -3.62 6.91 -1.67
C PHE A 37 -2.77 6.98 -0.42
N CYS A 38 -1.55 6.46 -0.48
CA CYS A 38 -0.57 6.68 0.57
C CYS A 38 0.81 6.87 -0.04
N GLN A 39 1.65 7.61 0.66
CA GLN A 39 3.03 7.81 0.24
C GLN A 39 3.94 7.90 1.46
N GLY A 40 5.19 7.56 1.25
CA GLY A 40 6.20 7.65 2.29
C GLY A 40 7.55 7.96 1.67
N ILE A 41 8.46 8.43 2.49
CA ILE A 41 9.84 8.70 2.11
C ILE A 41 10.74 7.72 2.84
N VAL A 42 11.64 7.08 2.10
CA VAL A 42 12.57 6.10 2.64
C VAL A 42 13.99 6.51 2.26
N ASP A 43 14.86 6.53 3.25
CA ASP A 43 16.29 6.73 3.03
C ASP A 43 16.96 5.36 2.89
N VAL A 44 17.39 5.04 1.68
CA VAL A 44 18.05 3.77 1.40
C VAL A 44 19.55 3.93 1.61
N THR A 45 19.99 3.66 2.82
CA THR A 45 21.40 3.77 3.20
C THR A 45 22.19 2.52 2.82
N ASP A 46 21.51 1.39 2.57
CA ASP A 46 22.13 0.12 2.25
C ASP A 46 21.15 -0.68 1.38
N VAL A 47 21.42 -0.78 0.08
CA VAL A 47 20.51 -1.44 -0.85
C VAL A 47 20.31 -2.92 -0.58
N ALA A 48 21.20 -3.56 0.14
CA ALA A 48 21.07 -4.97 0.48
C ALA A 48 20.07 -5.20 1.61
N ASN A 49 19.91 -4.24 2.51
CA ASN A 49 19.15 -4.42 3.74
C ASN A 49 17.92 -3.54 3.86
N VAL A 50 17.87 -2.40 3.16
CA VAL A 50 16.74 -1.49 3.20
C VAL A 50 15.81 -1.78 2.04
N LYS A 51 14.59 -2.22 2.36
CA LYS A 51 13.58 -2.59 1.37
C LYS A 51 12.23 -2.08 1.79
N VAL A 52 11.33 -1.95 0.83
CA VAL A 52 9.95 -1.59 1.09
C VAL A 52 9.03 -2.69 0.62
N ARG A 53 7.88 -2.78 1.26
CA ARG A 53 6.83 -3.72 0.91
C ARG A 53 5.51 -2.96 0.88
N PHE A 54 4.71 -3.24 -0.13
CA PHE A 54 3.41 -2.61 -0.29
C PHE A 54 2.33 -3.65 -0.07
N SER A 55 1.29 -3.27 0.65
CA SER A 55 0.15 -4.14 0.84
C SER A 55 -1.15 -3.36 0.73
N ALA A 56 -2.17 -4.05 0.25
CA ALA A 56 -3.53 -3.55 0.20
C ALA A 56 -4.43 -4.66 0.72
N SER A 57 -5.39 -4.29 1.55
CA SER A 57 -6.32 -5.26 2.09
C SER A 57 -7.72 -4.67 2.16
N VAL A 58 -8.69 -5.57 2.22
CA VAL A 58 -10.09 -5.23 2.37
C VAL A 58 -10.62 -5.94 3.60
N GLN A 59 -11.75 -5.46 4.11
CA GLN A 59 -12.37 -6.08 5.26
C GLN A 59 -12.69 -7.55 4.97
N ALA A 60 -12.15 -8.44 5.79
CA ALA A 60 -12.16 -9.87 5.51
C ALA A 60 -13.55 -10.50 5.44
N ASN A 61 -14.53 -9.93 6.14
CA ASN A 61 -15.88 -10.48 6.22
C ASN A 61 -16.86 -9.88 5.21
N ALA A 62 -16.38 -9.00 4.36
CA ALA A 62 -17.25 -8.32 3.40
C ALA A 62 -17.28 -9.09 2.09
N ALA A 63 -18.40 -9.73 1.80
CA ALA A 63 -18.58 -10.48 0.57
C ALA A 63 -18.47 -9.56 -0.64
N GLY A 64 -17.72 -9.99 -1.65
CA GLY A 64 -17.57 -9.23 -2.89
C GLY A 64 -16.58 -8.07 -2.84
N GLN A 65 -15.88 -7.89 -1.73
CA GLN A 65 -14.84 -6.86 -1.68
C GLN A 65 -13.53 -7.38 -2.27
N VAL A 66 -12.97 -6.58 -3.17
CA VAL A 66 -11.71 -6.92 -3.86
C VAL A 66 -10.88 -5.67 -4.05
N THR A 67 -9.57 -5.85 -4.17
CA THR A 67 -8.67 -4.81 -4.67
C THR A 67 -8.73 -4.84 -6.19
N SER A 68 -9.02 -3.70 -6.79
CA SER A 68 -9.22 -3.63 -8.24
C SER A 68 -7.89 -3.77 -8.98
N ALA A 69 -7.92 -4.56 -10.05
CA ALA A 69 -6.79 -4.72 -10.96
C ALA A 69 -7.31 -4.86 -12.38
N ASP A 70 -6.52 -4.39 -13.34
CA ASP A 70 -6.89 -4.40 -14.74
C ASP A 70 -5.63 -4.60 -15.59
N THR A 71 -5.72 -5.39 -16.65
CA THR A 71 -4.58 -5.65 -17.53
C THR A 71 -4.22 -4.49 -18.44
N ASP A 72 -5.15 -3.59 -18.70
CA ASP A 72 -4.99 -2.52 -19.69
C ASP A 72 -4.78 -1.14 -19.05
N ILE A 73 -5.20 -0.95 -17.81
CA ILE A 73 -5.06 0.32 -17.10
C ILE A 73 -4.57 0.09 -15.67
N ASN A 74 -3.92 1.10 -15.11
CA ASN A 74 -3.43 1.04 -13.73
C ASN A 74 -4.57 1.41 -12.78
N THR A 75 -5.18 0.41 -12.15
CA THR A 75 -6.21 0.62 -11.13
C THR A 75 -5.65 0.45 -9.72
N THR A 76 -4.58 -0.34 -9.58
CA THR A 76 -3.80 -0.48 -8.34
C THR A 76 -2.34 -0.48 -8.74
N TYR A 77 -1.58 0.52 -8.29
CA TYR A 77 -0.20 0.67 -8.73
C TYR A 77 0.65 1.43 -7.71
N VAL A 78 1.95 1.36 -7.91
CA VAL A 78 2.95 2.02 -7.08
C VAL A 78 3.86 2.85 -7.99
N THR A 79 4.21 4.04 -7.52
CA THR A 79 5.15 4.92 -8.21
C THR A 79 6.34 5.21 -7.30
N PHE A 80 7.54 5.11 -7.86
CA PHE A 80 8.77 5.46 -7.17
C PHE A 80 9.35 6.74 -7.76
N MET A 81 9.80 7.62 -6.88
CA MET A 81 10.48 8.83 -7.30
C MET A 81 11.76 8.97 -6.48
N ARG A 82 12.90 9.13 -7.17
CA ARG A 82 14.15 9.40 -6.50
C ARG A 82 14.27 10.89 -6.24
N LEU A 83 14.41 11.26 -4.98
CA LEU A 83 14.47 12.68 -4.60
C LEU A 83 15.89 13.21 -4.55
N ALA A 84 16.84 12.38 -4.13
CA ALA A 84 18.24 12.79 -3.99
C ALA A 84 19.16 11.56 -3.95
N ASP A 85 20.43 11.80 -4.22
CA ASP A 85 21.46 10.80 -3.95
C ASP A 85 21.85 10.85 -2.49
N THR A 86 22.05 9.69 -1.91
CA THR A 86 22.51 9.56 -0.52
C THR A 86 23.90 8.94 -0.46
#